data_89e95edfdb13b07ce56a94f314185957
#
_entry.id   89e95edfdb13b07ce56a94f314185957
#
_cell.length_a   1.000
_cell.length_b   1.000
_cell.length_c   1.000
_cell.angle_alpha   90.00
_cell.angle_beta   90.00
_cell.angle_gamma   90.00
#
_symmetry.space_group_name_H-M   'P 1'
#
loop_
_entity.id
_entity.type
_entity.pdbx_description
1 polymer ?
#
loop_
_entity_poly.entity_id
_entity_poly.type
_entity_poly.pdbx_seq_one_letter_code
_entity_poly.pdbx_strand_id
1 'polypeptide(L)'
;MGTRSIDIKTRRKMAAILRVLQSAGKPLGSQRIGETLRAGGIDLGERTIRNYLSHGDELGWTENLGRRGRRLTKLGIQELEGELVVDKVGFVAARVDMLAYQMDFDADARRGTVILNISTLSLRDARPAITRLMEAFDAGLGMGRLVALGAPGEHIGAVRVPKGCCAIGTVCSVTINGIFLQARIATTSRFGGLVEVEQGRPLRFTQIITYDGSSLDPLEIFIRGHMTSVARAAKTGNGVLGASFREAPAIALPEIQRRIELSERAGLGGVLALGSPGQPLLDIPVPQGRVGLVVCGGLNPVAAIVESDIAVTSTAMSALCNYDTLIEYGELRKTARRKGLL
;
A
#
# COMPACT_ATOMS: atom_id res chain seq x y z
N MET A 1 -38.97 -0.37 12.46
CA MET A 1 -38.47 0.87 13.09
C MET A 1 -37.39 1.42 12.18
N GLY A 2 -37.66 2.54 11.51
CA GLY A 2 -36.78 3.10 10.50
C GLY A 2 -35.52 3.69 11.14
N THR A 3 -34.36 3.22 10.73
CA THR A 3 -33.06 3.82 10.98
C THR A 3 -33.05 5.21 10.33
N ARG A 4 -33.18 6.28 11.15
CA ARG A 4 -32.95 7.63 10.69
C ARG A 4 -31.50 7.70 10.20
N SER A 5 -31.31 7.88 8.90
CA SER A 5 -30.01 8.13 8.30
C SER A 5 -29.39 9.37 8.95
N ILE A 6 -28.30 9.18 9.69
CA ILE A 6 -27.54 10.29 10.27
C ILE A 6 -26.83 10.99 9.09
N ASP A 7 -26.96 12.33 9.00
CA ASP A 7 -26.27 13.09 7.95
C ASP A 7 -24.75 12.99 8.09
N ILE A 8 -24.04 13.10 6.98
CA ILE A 8 -22.56 12.92 6.89
C ILE A 8 -21.80 13.88 7.82
N LYS A 9 -22.27 15.12 8.00
CA LYS A 9 -21.61 16.10 8.88
C LYS A 9 -21.73 15.71 10.35
N THR A 10 -22.88 15.22 10.76
CA THR A 10 -23.14 14.71 12.12
C THR A 10 -22.30 13.47 12.38
N ARG A 11 -22.24 12.55 11.43
CA ARG A 11 -21.48 11.32 11.51
C ARG A 11 -19.97 11.60 11.71
N ARG A 12 -19.38 12.53 10.94
CA ARG A 12 -17.98 12.94 11.10
C ARG A 12 -17.68 13.53 12.49
N LYS A 13 -18.58 14.33 13.04
CA LYS A 13 -18.40 14.92 14.38
C LYS A 13 -18.50 13.85 15.47
N MET A 14 -19.42 12.90 15.34
CA MET A 14 -19.51 11.75 16.25
C MET A 14 -18.24 10.90 16.20
N ALA A 15 -17.74 10.56 15.03
CA ALA A 15 -16.50 9.82 14.87
C ALA A 15 -15.31 10.50 15.56
N ALA A 16 -15.20 11.82 15.44
CA ALA A 16 -14.13 12.57 16.13
C ALA A 16 -14.24 12.42 17.67
N ILE A 17 -15.46 12.47 18.24
CA ILE A 17 -15.71 12.25 19.67
C ILE A 17 -15.34 10.82 20.08
N LEU A 18 -15.78 9.82 19.31
CA LEU A 18 -15.47 8.41 19.58
C LEU A 18 -13.96 8.11 19.52
N ARG A 19 -13.24 8.74 18.58
CA ARG A 19 -11.75 8.64 18.50
C ARG A 19 -11.06 9.16 19.75
N VAL A 20 -11.52 10.27 20.30
CA VAL A 20 -10.99 10.79 21.57
C VAL A 20 -11.18 9.79 22.71
N LEU A 21 -12.36 9.16 22.79
CA LEU A 21 -12.64 8.12 23.77
C LEU A 21 -11.77 6.87 23.57
N GLN A 22 -11.55 6.47 22.32
CA GLN A 22 -10.68 5.34 21.97
C GLN A 22 -9.22 5.60 22.38
N SER A 23 -8.69 6.74 21.99
CA SER A 23 -7.30 7.13 22.29
C SER A 23 -7.04 7.28 23.78
N ALA A 24 -8.04 7.73 24.53
CA ALA A 24 -7.93 7.88 25.99
C ALA A 24 -7.90 6.52 26.73
N GLY A 25 -8.52 5.47 26.18
CA GLY A 25 -8.60 4.15 26.79
C GLY A 25 -9.33 4.10 28.15
N LYS A 26 -9.93 5.22 28.56
CA LYS A 26 -10.65 5.40 29.84
C LYS A 26 -11.88 6.31 29.65
N PRO A 27 -12.85 6.26 30.59
CA PRO A 27 -13.99 7.16 30.53
C PRO A 27 -13.60 8.64 30.57
N LEU A 28 -14.22 9.47 29.73
CA LEU A 28 -14.02 10.93 29.70
C LEU A 28 -15.34 11.68 29.79
N GLY A 29 -15.31 12.84 30.47
CA GLY A 29 -16.39 13.82 30.46
C GLY A 29 -16.37 14.71 29.23
N SER A 30 -17.53 15.32 28.89
CA SER A 30 -17.72 16.20 27.72
C SER A 30 -16.69 17.36 27.65
N GLN A 31 -16.33 17.93 28.80
CA GLN A 31 -15.37 19.03 28.86
C GLN A 31 -13.97 18.57 28.35
N ARG A 32 -13.43 17.46 28.88
CA ARG A 32 -12.14 16.91 28.45
C ARG A 32 -12.11 16.47 26.98
N ILE A 33 -13.23 15.92 26.51
CA ILE A 33 -13.40 15.60 25.09
C ILE A 33 -13.28 16.87 24.26
N GLY A 34 -13.95 17.96 24.68
CA GLY A 34 -13.90 19.24 23.99
C GLY A 34 -12.51 19.87 23.97
N GLU A 35 -11.74 19.77 25.07
CA GLU A 35 -10.36 20.23 25.15
C GLU A 35 -9.47 19.47 24.15
N THR A 36 -9.60 18.15 24.08
CA THR A 36 -8.83 17.30 23.16
C THR A 36 -9.19 17.57 21.71
N LEU A 37 -10.47 17.75 21.39
CA LEU A 37 -10.95 18.08 20.04
C LEU A 37 -10.41 19.44 19.57
N ARG A 38 -10.42 20.47 20.45
CA ARG A 38 -9.86 21.78 20.13
C ARG A 38 -8.36 21.74 19.86
N ALA A 39 -7.62 20.97 20.66
CA ALA A 39 -6.20 20.75 20.41
C ALA A 39 -5.93 20.09 19.05
N GLY A 40 -6.89 19.30 18.53
CA GLY A 40 -6.89 18.71 17.18
C GLY A 40 -7.52 19.57 16.09
N GLY A 41 -7.83 20.85 16.36
CA GLY A 41 -8.41 21.77 15.37
C GLY A 41 -9.93 21.65 15.17
N ILE A 42 -10.63 20.87 16.01
CA ILE A 42 -12.10 20.69 15.94
C ILE A 42 -12.75 21.45 17.09
N ASP A 43 -13.41 22.58 16.80
CA ASP A 43 -14.12 23.35 17.80
C ASP A 43 -15.58 22.91 17.89
N LEU A 44 -15.92 22.21 18.96
CA LEU A 44 -17.28 21.81 19.33
C LEU A 44 -17.61 22.29 20.75
N GLY A 45 -18.72 22.99 20.87
CA GLY A 45 -19.23 23.41 22.17
C GLY A 45 -19.63 22.21 23.06
N GLU A 46 -19.45 22.34 24.37
CA GLU A 46 -19.72 21.27 25.32
C GLU A 46 -21.15 20.70 25.23
N ARG A 47 -22.15 21.56 25.04
CA ARG A 47 -23.55 21.16 24.85
C ARG A 47 -23.70 20.26 23.61
N THR A 48 -23.01 20.60 22.52
CA THR A 48 -23.02 19.82 21.28
C THR A 48 -22.40 18.45 21.50
N ILE A 49 -21.26 18.39 22.21
CA ILE A 49 -20.59 17.14 22.57
C ILE A 49 -21.52 16.25 23.41
N ARG A 50 -22.20 16.82 24.41
CA ARG A 50 -23.18 16.07 25.24
C ARG A 50 -24.31 15.50 24.39
N ASN A 51 -24.84 16.25 23.43
CA ASN A 51 -25.88 15.77 22.53
C ASN A 51 -25.40 14.59 21.66
N TYR A 52 -24.18 14.68 21.10
CA TYR A 52 -23.60 13.57 20.35
C TYR A 52 -23.31 12.34 21.21
N LEU A 53 -22.86 12.54 22.44
CA LEU A 53 -22.63 11.44 23.38
C LEU A 53 -23.94 10.76 23.79
N SER A 54 -25.02 11.52 24.02
CA SER A 54 -26.38 10.96 24.27
C SER A 54 -26.85 10.13 23.09
N HIS A 55 -26.67 10.64 21.88
CA HIS A 55 -27.00 9.89 20.67
C HIS A 55 -26.13 8.65 20.50
N GLY A 56 -24.85 8.72 20.86
CA GLY A 56 -23.96 7.55 20.91
C GLY A 56 -24.40 6.50 21.93
N ASP A 57 -24.96 6.92 23.08
CA ASP A 57 -25.53 6.00 24.06
C ASP A 57 -26.79 5.29 23.51
N GLU A 58 -27.67 6.03 22.81
CA GLU A 58 -28.85 5.47 22.13
C GLU A 58 -28.52 4.44 21.06
N LEU A 59 -27.44 4.66 20.34
CA LEU A 59 -26.91 3.74 19.30
C LEU A 59 -26.08 2.59 19.88
N GLY A 60 -25.83 2.59 21.19
CA GLY A 60 -25.00 1.59 21.85
C GLY A 60 -23.49 1.73 21.58
N TRP A 61 -23.05 2.85 20.99
CA TRP A 61 -21.63 3.11 20.70
C TRP A 61 -20.85 3.61 21.91
N THR A 62 -21.52 4.29 22.83
CA THR A 62 -20.99 4.74 24.10
C THR A 62 -21.81 4.24 25.27
N GLU A 63 -21.19 4.19 26.46
CA GLU A 63 -21.81 3.83 27.72
C GLU A 63 -21.61 4.96 28.72
N ASN A 64 -22.68 5.46 29.29
CA ASN A 64 -22.67 6.49 30.28
C ASN A 64 -22.38 5.92 31.69
N LEU A 65 -21.27 6.30 32.28
CA LEU A 65 -20.83 5.86 33.61
C LEU A 65 -21.06 6.94 34.68
N GLY A 66 -22.04 7.83 34.47
CA GLY A 66 -22.40 8.91 35.40
C GLY A 66 -21.27 9.92 35.56
N ARG A 67 -20.86 10.19 36.80
CA ARG A 67 -19.78 11.19 37.13
C ARG A 67 -18.43 10.83 36.50
N ARG A 68 -18.20 9.57 36.15
CA ARG A 68 -16.94 9.13 35.51
C ARG A 68 -16.86 9.48 34.02
N GLY A 69 -17.94 9.93 33.42
CA GLY A 69 -18.04 10.25 32.01
C GLY A 69 -18.53 9.06 31.15
N ARG A 70 -18.14 9.02 29.89
CA ARG A 70 -18.55 7.98 28.94
C ARG A 70 -17.36 7.15 28.47
N ARG A 71 -17.64 5.88 28.19
CA ARG A 71 -16.70 4.90 27.67
C ARG A 71 -17.16 4.42 26.31
N LEU A 72 -16.24 4.11 25.43
CA LEU A 72 -16.51 3.46 24.16
C LEU A 72 -16.87 1.99 24.38
N THR A 73 -17.93 1.51 23.72
CA THR A 73 -18.35 0.10 23.74
C THR A 73 -17.65 -0.70 22.63
N LYS A 74 -17.81 -2.04 22.67
CA LYS A 74 -17.34 -2.89 21.54
C LYS A 74 -18.03 -2.53 20.22
N LEU A 75 -19.32 -2.20 20.25
CA LEU A 75 -20.07 -1.77 19.07
C LEU A 75 -19.59 -0.41 18.57
N GLY A 76 -19.26 0.52 19.48
CA GLY A 76 -18.67 1.80 19.13
C GLY A 76 -17.27 1.68 18.52
N ILE A 77 -16.47 0.69 18.95
CA ILE A 77 -15.18 0.37 18.31
C ILE A 77 -15.42 -0.14 16.89
N GLN A 78 -16.36 -1.08 16.69
CA GLN A 78 -16.69 -1.60 15.36
C GLN A 78 -17.21 -0.51 14.43
N GLU A 79 -18.08 0.39 14.92
CA GLU A 79 -18.56 1.52 14.13
C GLU A 79 -17.41 2.47 13.76
N LEU A 80 -16.52 2.75 14.69
CA LEU A 80 -15.34 3.56 14.43
C LEU A 80 -14.41 2.90 13.41
N GLU A 81 -14.24 1.60 13.47
CA GLU A 81 -13.49 0.82 12.47
C GLU A 81 -14.16 0.88 11.09
N GLY A 82 -15.50 0.85 11.05
CA GLY A 82 -16.29 1.02 9.82
C GLY A 82 -16.22 2.45 9.25
N GLU A 83 -16.21 3.48 10.11
CA GLU A 83 -16.04 4.88 9.68
C GLU A 83 -14.59 5.24 9.33
N LEU A 84 -13.62 4.61 9.97
CA LEU A 84 -12.20 4.74 9.63
C LEU A 84 -11.89 4.29 8.20
N VAL A 85 -12.79 3.59 7.52
CA VAL A 85 -12.69 3.32 6.09
C VAL A 85 -12.67 4.62 5.28
N VAL A 86 -13.43 5.66 5.64
CA VAL A 86 -13.44 6.93 4.89
C VAL A 86 -12.26 7.85 5.23
N ASP A 87 -11.75 7.83 6.47
CA ASP A 87 -10.66 8.72 6.91
C ASP A 87 -9.28 8.04 7.00
N LYS A 88 -9.24 6.72 7.19
CA LYS A 88 -7.99 5.92 7.11
C LYS A 88 -7.63 5.50 5.69
N VAL A 89 -8.62 5.41 4.84
CA VAL A 89 -8.44 5.11 3.45
C VAL A 89 -8.45 6.43 2.69
N GLY A 90 -7.41 7.22 2.88
CA GLY A 90 -7.09 8.27 1.92
C GLY A 90 -7.07 7.65 0.52
N PHE A 91 -7.49 8.38 -0.51
CA PHE A 91 -7.36 7.92 -1.88
C PHE A 91 -5.95 7.42 -2.15
N VAL A 92 -5.84 6.34 -2.89
CA VAL A 92 -4.55 5.73 -3.24
C VAL A 92 -3.58 6.76 -3.82
N ALA A 93 -4.08 7.70 -4.63
CA ALA A 93 -3.28 8.80 -5.18
C ALA A 93 -2.59 9.63 -4.09
N ALA A 94 -3.32 10.07 -3.05
CA ALA A 94 -2.74 10.83 -1.95
C ALA A 94 -1.70 10.02 -1.15
N ARG A 95 -1.90 8.72 -1.01
CA ARG A 95 -0.95 7.82 -0.36
C ARG A 95 0.32 7.63 -1.18
N VAL A 96 0.19 7.53 -2.50
CA VAL A 96 1.32 7.51 -3.44
C VAL A 96 2.17 8.76 -3.27
N ASP A 97 1.54 9.94 -3.30
CA ASP A 97 2.24 11.24 -3.18
C ASP A 97 2.92 11.39 -1.82
N MET A 98 2.22 11.03 -0.73
CA MET A 98 2.77 11.10 0.63
C MET A 98 4.00 10.22 0.78
N LEU A 99 3.95 8.96 0.34
CA LEU A 99 5.08 8.03 0.47
C LEU A 99 6.23 8.41 -0.46
N ALA A 100 5.94 8.86 -1.68
CA ALA A 100 6.96 9.36 -2.59
C ALA A 100 7.70 10.58 -2.02
N TYR A 101 6.98 11.47 -1.32
CA TYR A 101 7.57 12.63 -0.65
C TYR A 101 8.40 12.25 0.57
N GLN A 102 7.94 11.28 1.38
CA GLN A 102 8.64 10.83 2.58
C GLN A 102 9.86 9.97 2.29
N MET A 103 9.93 9.36 1.11
CA MET A 103 11.05 8.53 0.68
C MET A 103 12.28 9.40 0.43
N ASP A 104 13.43 8.99 0.96
CA ASP A 104 14.71 9.72 0.83
C ASP A 104 15.83 8.90 0.15
N PHE A 105 15.47 7.86 -0.62
CA PHE A 105 16.44 7.01 -1.29
C PHE A 105 17.24 7.77 -2.36
N ASP A 106 18.54 7.87 -2.13
CA ASP A 106 19.52 8.38 -3.10
C ASP A 106 20.01 7.21 -3.98
N ALA A 107 19.66 7.24 -5.26
CA ALA A 107 20.03 6.19 -6.21
C ALA A 107 21.52 6.19 -6.60
N ASP A 108 22.18 7.35 -6.56
CA ASP A 108 23.63 7.49 -6.82
C ASP A 108 24.42 6.95 -5.62
N ALA A 109 24.04 7.30 -4.39
CA ALA A 109 24.69 6.85 -3.15
C ALA A 109 24.21 5.47 -2.67
N ARG A 110 23.12 4.94 -3.21
CA ARG A 110 22.46 3.68 -2.82
C ARG A 110 22.15 3.61 -1.32
N ARG A 111 21.58 4.64 -0.75
CA ARG A 111 21.25 4.76 0.67
C ARG A 111 19.91 5.49 0.86
N GLY A 112 19.34 5.36 2.05
CA GLY A 112 18.07 5.96 2.39
C GLY A 112 16.95 4.94 2.48
N THR A 113 15.72 5.38 2.40
CA THR A 113 14.52 4.54 2.57
C THR A 113 13.82 4.30 1.24
N VAL A 114 13.24 3.11 1.08
CA VAL A 114 12.39 2.72 -0.05
C VAL A 114 11.03 2.27 0.44
N ILE A 115 10.04 2.27 -0.45
CA ILE A 115 8.67 1.91 -0.12
C ILE A 115 8.48 0.41 -0.34
N LEU A 116 7.96 -0.30 0.68
CA LEU A 116 7.66 -1.73 0.61
C LEU A 116 6.17 -2.01 0.65
N ASN A 117 5.77 -3.06 -0.05
CA ASN A 117 4.57 -3.84 0.22
C ASN A 117 4.93 -4.93 1.23
N ILE A 118 4.07 -5.18 2.21
CA ILE A 118 4.31 -6.22 3.21
C ILE A 118 3.24 -7.29 3.11
N SER A 119 3.69 -8.53 3.00
CA SER A 119 2.85 -9.72 2.88
C SER A 119 3.17 -10.68 4.01
N THR A 120 2.16 -11.10 4.75
CA THR A 120 2.28 -12.06 5.85
C THR A 120 1.62 -13.38 5.49
N LEU A 121 2.25 -14.48 5.89
CA LEU A 121 1.76 -15.84 5.68
C LEU A 121 2.15 -16.75 6.85
N SER A 122 1.47 -17.89 6.97
CA SER A 122 1.78 -18.87 7.99
C SER A 122 3.20 -19.43 7.85
N LEU A 123 3.89 -19.66 8.96
CA LEU A 123 5.23 -20.28 8.96
C LEU A 123 5.27 -21.64 8.25
N ARG A 124 4.22 -22.44 8.36
CA ARG A 124 4.12 -23.77 7.70
C ARG A 124 4.22 -23.65 6.17
N ASP A 125 3.80 -22.52 5.62
CA ASP A 125 3.76 -22.26 4.18
C ASP A 125 5.00 -21.49 3.68
N ALA A 126 5.94 -21.13 4.57
CA ALA A 126 7.12 -20.32 4.25
C ALA A 126 7.98 -20.94 3.14
N ARG A 127 8.26 -22.25 3.20
CA ARG A 127 9.10 -22.94 2.20
C ARG A 127 8.50 -22.91 0.79
N PRO A 128 7.27 -23.35 0.54
CA PRO A 128 6.67 -23.27 -0.79
C PRO A 128 6.49 -21.81 -1.25
N ALA A 129 6.10 -20.89 -0.37
CA ALA A 129 5.96 -19.47 -0.69
C ALA A 129 7.26 -18.84 -1.18
N ILE A 130 8.39 -19.06 -0.47
CA ILE A 130 9.71 -18.56 -0.89
C ILE A 130 10.10 -19.13 -2.27
N THR A 131 9.77 -20.40 -2.55
CA THR A 131 10.06 -21.00 -3.84
C THR A 131 9.31 -20.31 -4.97
N ARG A 132 7.99 -20.08 -4.81
CA ARG A 132 7.16 -19.37 -5.80
C ARG A 132 7.59 -17.94 -6.00
N LEU A 133 7.92 -17.27 -4.90
CA LEU A 133 8.43 -15.90 -4.94
C LEU A 133 9.73 -15.81 -5.77
N MET A 134 10.66 -16.70 -5.52
CA MET A 134 11.94 -16.73 -6.25
C MET A 134 11.75 -17.02 -7.73
N GLU A 135 10.87 -17.97 -8.11
CA GLU A 135 10.53 -18.24 -9.51
C GLU A 135 10.05 -16.97 -10.25
N ALA A 136 9.25 -16.13 -9.59
CA ALA A 136 8.79 -14.87 -10.17
C ALA A 136 9.93 -13.84 -10.29
N PHE A 137 10.83 -13.76 -9.32
CA PHE A 137 12.02 -12.90 -9.40
C PHE A 137 13.02 -13.36 -10.45
N ASP A 138 13.24 -14.68 -10.57
CA ASP A 138 14.11 -15.26 -11.60
C ASP A 138 13.63 -14.89 -13.03
N ALA A 139 12.31 -14.77 -13.20
CA ALA A 139 11.69 -14.33 -14.45
C ALA A 139 11.63 -12.79 -14.60
N GLY A 140 12.16 -12.01 -13.66
CA GLY A 140 12.14 -10.53 -13.73
C GLY A 140 10.76 -9.90 -13.48
N LEU A 141 9.83 -10.61 -12.84
CA LEU A 141 8.44 -10.17 -12.67
C LEU A 141 8.20 -9.41 -11.35
N GLY A 142 9.21 -8.71 -10.84
CA GLY A 142 9.14 -7.91 -9.63
C GLY A 142 9.69 -6.50 -9.84
N MET A 143 9.64 -5.70 -8.76
CA MET A 143 10.28 -4.39 -8.69
C MET A 143 11.77 -4.55 -8.32
N GLY A 144 12.59 -4.90 -9.32
CA GLY A 144 13.99 -5.21 -9.11
C GLY A 144 14.20 -6.59 -8.46
N ARG A 145 15.20 -6.70 -7.59
CA ARG A 145 15.65 -7.97 -7.01
C ARG A 145 15.83 -7.96 -5.49
N LEU A 146 15.40 -6.88 -4.84
CA LEU A 146 15.56 -6.70 -3.40
C LEU A 146 14.28 -7.04 -2.64
N VAL A 147 14.44 -7.67 -1.49
CA VAL A 147 13.34 -8.09 -0.60
C VAL A 147 13.71 -7.92 0.86
N ALA A 148 12.71 -7.83 1.72
CA ALA A 148 12.86 -7.97 3.17
C ALA A 148 12.23 -9.28 3.64
N LEU A 149 12.78 -9.89 4.68
CA LEU A 149 12.24 -11.10 5.30
C LEU A 149 12.20 -10.94 6.82
N GLY A 150 11.02 -11.06 7.41
CA GLY A 150 10.78 -10.93 8.85
C GLY A 150 10.32 -12.24 9.48
N ALA A 151 10.94 -12.62 10.60
CA ALA A 151 10.51 -13.70 11.47
C ALA A 151 9.46 -13.22 12.50
N PRO A 152 8.71 -14.13 13.17
CA PRO A 152 7.72 -13.77 14.17
C PRO A 152 8.27 -12.80 15.22
N GLY A 153 7.58 -11.68 15.43
CA GLY A 153 7.96 -10.64 16.39
C GLY A 153 8.98 -9.62 15.89
N GLU A 154 9.68 -9.87 14.78
CA GLU A 154 10.55 -8.89 14.12
C GLU A 154 9.74 -7.77 13.45
N HIS A 155 10.43 -6.72 13.00
CA HIS A 155 9.84 -5.60 12.27
C HIS A 155 10.41 -5.51 10.86
N ILE A 156 9.55 -5.18 9.89
CA ILE A 156 9.93 -4.68 8.58
C ILE A 156 9.41 -3.24 8.49
N GLY A 157 10.31 -2.27 8.53
CA GLY A 157 9.93 -0.88 8.76
C GLY A 157 9.10 -0.74 10.05
N ALA A 158 7.95 -0.11 9.99
CA ALA A 158 7.05 0.05 11.13
C ALA A 158 6.14 -1.17 11.40
N VAL A 159 6.14 -2.19 10.53
CA VAL A 159 5.21 -3.32 10.61
C VAL A 159 5.81 -4.47 11.41
N ARG A 160 5.15 -4.85 12.50
CA ARG A 160 5.53 -6.01 13.32
C ARG A 160 4.96 -7.29 12.74
N VAL A 161 5.80 -8.33 12.61
CA VAL A 161 5.39 -9.65 12.13
C VAL A 161 4.58 -10.38 13.22
N PRO A 162 3.37 -10.86 12.92
CA PRO A 162 2.53 -11.58 13.88
C PRO A 162 3.17 -12.89 14.35
N LYS A 163 2.77 -13.36 15.53
CA LYS A 163 3.16 -14.70 16.02
C LYS A 163 2.64 -15.78 15.07
N GLY A 164 3.46 -16.81 14.82
CA GLY A 164 3.11 -17.92 13.92
C GLY A 164 3.14 -17.57 12.41
N CYS A 165 3.52 -16.36 12.06
CA CYS A 165 3.66 -15.90 10.68
C CYS A 165 5.10 -15.53 10.37
N CYS A 166 5.46 -15.57 9.09
CA CYS A 166 6.58 -14.81 8.55
C CYS A 166 6.05 -13.68 7.67
N ALA A 167 6.89 -12.68 7.41
CA ALA A 167 6.56 -11.57 6.53
C ALA A 167 7.60 -11.43 5.43
N ILE A 168 7.11 -11.11 4.23
CA ILE A 168 7.93 -10.80 3.04
C ILE A 168 7.64 -9.36 2.66
N GLY A 169 8.68 -8.54 2.58
CA GLY A 169 8.62 -7.20 2.03
C GLY A 169 9.10 -7.21 0.59
N THR A 170 8.28 -6.74 -0.35
CA THR A 170 8.67 -6.53 -1.75
C THR A 170 8.69 -5.03 -2.06
N VAL A 171 9.62 -4.60 -2.89
CA VAL A 171 9.71 -3.17 -3.26
C VAL A 171 8.42 -2.76 -3.98
N CYS A 172 7.82 -1.65 -3.54
CA CYS A 172 6.62 -1.09 -4.15
C CYS A 172 6.97 -0.29 -5.41
N SER A 173 6.11 -0.36 -6.43
CA SER A 173 6.26 0.43 -7.66
C SER A 173 6.27 1.96 -7.41
N VAL A 174 5.72 2.43 -6.30
CA VAL A 174 5.74 3.83 -5.88
C VAL A 174 7.15 4.33 -5.55
N THR A 175 8.11 3.44 -5.31
CA THR A 175 9.54 3.78 -5.18
C THR A 175 10.05 4.56 -6.40
N ILE A 176 9.58 4.25 -7.61
CA ILE A 176 9.92 5.02 -8.83
C ILE A 176 9.41 6.47 -8.73
N ASN A 177 8.22 6.68 -8.15
CA ASN A 177 7.71 8.05 -7.94
C ASN A 177 8.62 8.85 -7.03
N GLY A 178 9.09 8.25 -5.92
CA GLY A 178 10.01 8.91 -5.00
C GLY A 178 11.36 9.24 -5.65
N ILE A 179 11.95 8.29 -6.41
CA ILE A 179 13.20 8.51 -7.15
C ILE A 179 13.05 9.65 -8.17
N PHE A 180 11.93 9.69 -8.89
CA PHE A 180 11.66 10.75 -9.86
C PHE A 180 11.40 12.09 -9.18
N LEU A 181 10.67 12.10 -8.06
CA LEU A 181 10.39 13.32 -7.30
C LEU A 181 11.69 13.98 -6.80
N GLN A 182 12.64 13.20 -6.29
CA GLN A 182 13.96 13.70 -5.88
C GLN A 182 14.76 14.28 -7.05
N ALA A 183 14.56 13.71 -8.25
CA ALA A 183 15.12 14.26 -9.48
C ALA A 183 14.30 15.43 -10.05
N ARG A 184 13.31 15.97 -9.30
CA ARG A 184 12.39 17.03 -9.72
C ARG A 184 11.55 16.68 -10.96
N ILE A 185 11.33 15.40 -11.20
CA ILE A 185 10.49 14.90 -12.29
C ILE A 185 9.07 14.73 -11.74
N ALA A 186 8.16 15.62 -12.15
CA ALA A 186 6.74 15.57 -11.79
C ALA A 186 6.06 14.36 -12.46
N THR A 187 5.79 13.32 -11.69
CA THR A 187 5.22 12.07 -12.16
C THR A 187 3.76 11.94 -11.75
N THR A 188 2.88 11.63 -12.69
CA THR A 188 1.47 11.36 -12.43
C THR A 188 1.21 9.87 -12.51
N SER A 189 0.80 9.25 -11.41
CA SER A 189 0.30 7.87 -11.39
C SER A 189 -1.15 7.85 -11.86
N ARG A 190 -1.44 7.25 -13.02
CA ARG A 190 -2.76 7.24 -13.64
C ARG A 190 -3.64 6.12 -13.10
N PHE A 191 -3.16 4.90 -13.18
CA PHE A 191 -3.89 3.72 -12.77
C PHE A 191 -2.98 2.54 -12.46
N GLY A 192 -3.50 1.57 -11.71
CA GLY A 192 -3.00 0.20 -11.66
C GLY A 192 -3.85 -0.68 -12.56
N GLY A 193 -3.25 -1.70 -13.17
CA GLY A 193 -3.95 -2.55 -14.14
C GLY A 193 -3.32 -3.92 -14.28
N LEU A 194 -3.97 -4.74 -15.08
CA LEU A 194 -3.47 -6.03 -15.53
C LEU A 194 -2.89 -5.87 -16.94
N VAL A 195 -1.63 -6.26 -17.09
CA VAL A 195 -0.92 -6.28 -18.37
C VAL A 195 -0.78 -7.71 -18.86
N GLU A 196 -1.22 -7.97 -20.07
CA GLU A 196 -0.92 -9.20 -20.77
C GLU A 196 0.53 -9.19 -21.24
N VAL A 197 1.24 -10.28 -20.97
CA VAL A 197 2.62 -10.50 -21.42
C VAL A 197 2.69 -11.68 -22.33
N GLU A 198 3.44 -11.53 -23.41
CA GLU A 198 3.73 -12.58 -24.38
C GLU A 198 5.24 -12.62 -24.64
N GLN A 199 5.83 -13.81 -24.55
CA GLN A 199 7.28 -14.02 -24.68
C GLN A 199 8.12 -13.06 -23.78
N GLY A 200 7.64 -12.78 -22.56
CA GLY A 200 8.28 -11.89 -21.60
C GLY A 200 8.12 -10.39 -21.92
N ARG A 201 7.35 -10.01 -22.92
CA ARG A 201 7.14 -8.60 -23.29
C ARG A 201 5.72 -8.15 -22.97
N PRO A 202 5.53 -6.96 -22.39
CA PRO A 202 4.20 -6.42 -22.15
C PRO A 202 3.53 -6.08 -23.49
N LEU A 203 2.29 -6.53 -23.67
CA LEU A 203 1.53 -6.38 -24.91
C LEU A 203 0.48 -5.27 -24.82
N ARG A 204 -0.41 -5.35 -23.81
CA ARG A 204 -1.52 -4.40 -23.61
C ARG A 204 -2.06 -4.49 -22.19
N PHE A 205 -2.75 -3.43 -21.74
CA PHE A 205 -3.59 -3.50 -20.54
C PHE A 205 -4.92 -4.16 -20.85
N THR A 206 -5.31 -5.14 -20.05
CA THR A 206 -6.59 -5.84 -20.19
C THR A 206 -7.64 -5.30 -19.21
N GLN A 207 -7.21 -4.77 -18.06
CA GLN A 207 -8.06 -4.16 -17.04
C GLN A 207 -7.32 -3.05 -16.34
N ILE A 208 -8.04 -2.00 -15.94
CA ILE A 208 -7.47 -0.85 -15.24
C ILE A 208 -8.39 -0.38 -14.12
N ILE A 209 -7.80 0.13 -13.04
CA ILE A 209 -8.47 0.85 -11.97
C ILE A 209 -7.69 2.14 -11.74
N THR A 210 -8.34 3.30 -11.91
CA THR A 210 -7.71 4.60 -11.69
C THR A 210 -7.36 4.80 -10.22
N TYR A 211 -6.23 5.44 -9.93
CA TYR A 211 -5.86 5.80 -8.57
C TYR A 211 -6.68 6.95 -8.02
N ASP A 212 -7.14 7.83 -8.91
CA ASP A 212 -8.03 8.93 -8.56
C ASP A 212 -9.40 8.38 -8.17
N GLY A 213 -9.85 8.72 -6.96
CA GLY A 213 -11.10 8.24 -6.40
C GLY A 213 -11.10 6.79 -5.90
N SER A 214 -10.02 6.02 -6.05
CA SER A 214 -9.89 4.68 -5.48
C SER A 214 -9.33 4.73 -4.05
N SER A 215 -9.93 3.97 -3.15
CA SER A 215 -9.49 3.80 -1.77
C SER A 215 -8.73 2.49 -1.51
N LEU A 216 -8.77 1.57 -2.45
CA LEU A 216 -8.06 0.28 -2.41
C LEU A 216 -7.00 0.22 -3.49
N ASP A 217 -5.86 -0.38 -3.18
CA ASP A 217 -4.81 -0.59 -4.17
C ASP A 217 -5.30 -1.54 -5.27
N PRO A 218 -5.22 -1.15 -6.55
CA PRO A 218 -5.67 -1.99 -7.67
C PRO A 218 -5.03 -3.37 -7.72
N LEU A 219 -3.74 -3.48 -7.42
CA LEU A 219 -3.03 -4.75 -7.46
C LEU A 219 -3.50 -5.70 -6.37
N GLU A 220 -3.78 -5.18 -5.16
CA GLU A 220 -4.39 -6.00 -4.11
C GLU A 220 -5.76 -6.55 -4.55
N ILE A 221 -6.58 -5.74 -5.22
CA ILE A 221 -7.88 -6.16 -5.73
C ILE A 221 -7.72 -7.28 -6.75
N PHE A 222 -6.84 -7.10 -7.74
CA PHE A 222 -6.63 -8.08 -8.81
C PHE A 222 -6.07 -9.40 -8.27
N ILE A 223 -5.13 -9.36 -7.30
CA ILE A 223 -4.55 -10.55 -6.68
C ILE A 223 -5.60 -11.30 -5.85
N ARG A 224 -6.37 -10.59 -5.02
CA ARG A 224 -7.47 -11.19 -4.23
C ARG A 224 -8.58 -11.75 -5.12
N GLY A 225 -8.80 -11.16 -6.29
CA GLY A 225 -9.74 -11.63 -7.30
C GLY A 225 -9.21 -12.78 -8.16
N HIS A 226 -7.99 -13.30 -7.91
CA HIS A 226 -7.34 -14.35 -8.72
C HIS A 226 -7.30 -14.02 -10.21
N MET A 227 -7.07 -12.74 -10.54
CA MET A 227 -7.10 -12.23 -11.92
C MET A 227 -5.72 -12.19 -12.58
N THR A 228 -4.66 -12.56 -11.86
CA THR A 228 -3.28 -12.63 -12.33
C THR A 228 -2.91 -14.06 -12.73
N SER A 229 -1.85 -14.19 -13.52
CA SER A 229 -1.22 -15.48 -13.86
C SER A 229 0.30 -15.36 -13.91
N VAL A 230 0.86 -14.78 -12.83
CA VAL A 230 2.30 -14.52 -12.67
C VAL A 230 3.10 -15.81 -12.66
N ALA A 231 2.63 -16.86 -11.96
CA ALA A 231 3.30 -18.16 -11.93
C ALA A 231 3.39 -18.80 -13.33
N ARG A 232 2.36 -18.61 -14.18
CA ARG A 232 2.40 -19.04 -15.59
C ARG A 232 3.39 -18.19 -16.38
N ALA A 233 3.34 -16.86 -16.22
CA ALA A 233 4.25 -15.95 -16.89
C ALA A 233 5.72 -16.25 -16.55
N ALA A 234 6.01 -16.55 -15.29
CA ALA A 234 7.35 -16.94 -14.85
C ALA A 234 7.88 -18.19 -15.54
N LYS A 235 7.02 -19.16 -15.83
CA LYS A 235 7.42 -20.42 -16.46
C LYS A 235 7.48 -20.37 -17.97
N THR A 236 6.59 -19.62 -18.60
CA THR A 236 6.36 -19.70 -20.05
C THR A 236 6.64 -18.41 -20.79
N GLY A 237 6.87 -17.30 -20.09
CA GLY A 237 6.92 -15.96 -20.65
C GLY A 237 5.55 -15.39 -21.03
N ASN A 238 4.43 -16.13 -20.80
CA ASN A 238 3.08 -15.73 -21.21
C ASN A 238 2.14 -15.71 -20.01
N GLY A 239 1.47 -14.59 -19.77
CA GLY A 239 0.58 -14.47 -18.63
C GLY A 239 0.00 -13.09 -18.46
N VAL A 240 -0.58 -12.86 -17.29
CA VAL A 240 -1.19 -11.58 -16.89
C VAL A 240 -0.54 -11.11 -15.59
N LEU A 241 0.04 -9.93 -15.63
CA LEU A 241 0.78 -9.32 -14.52
C LEU A 241 0.07 -8.08 -13.99
N GLY A 242 0.23 -7.80 -12.72
CA GLY A 242 -0.06 -6.49 -12.18
C GLY A 242 0.98 -5.47 -12.66
N ALA A 243 0.53 -4.32 -13.14
CA ALA A 243 1.39 -3.20 -13.52
C ALA A 243 0.69 -1.87 -13.26
N SER A 244 1.43 -0.78 -13.32
CA SER A 244 0.89 0.56 -13.18
C SER A 244 1.36 1.45 -14.32
N PHE A 245 0.49 2.37 -14.74
CA PHE A 245 0.77 3.36 -15.78
C PHE A 245 1.04 4.72 -15.16
N ARG A 246 2.11 5.34 -15.60
CA ARG A 246 2.53 6.67 -15.18
C ARG A 246 2.83 7.55 -16.36
N GLU A 247 2.73 8.85 -16.13
CA GLU A 247 3.15 9.88 -17.08
C GLU A 247 4.13 10.85 -16.41
N ALA A 248 5.12 11.28 -17.18
CA ALA A 248 6.08 12.28 -16.76
C ALA A 248 6.28 13.34 -17.88
N PRO A 249 6.83 14.53 -17.58
CA PRO A 249 7.13 15.53 -18.60
C PRO A 249 8.11 14.98 -19.64
N ALA A 250 7.78 15.12 -20.93
CA ALA A 250 8.62 14.61 -22.03
C ALA A 250 10.03 15.24 -22.07
N ILE A 251 10.14 16.51 -21.64
CA ILE A 251 11.44 17.21 -21.56
C ILE A 251 12.39 16.56 -20.57
N ALA A 252 11.89 15.80 -19.60
CA ALA A 252 12.68 15.07 -18.61
C ALA A 252 13.14 13.68 -19.10
N LEU A 253 12.83 13.27 -20.34
CA LEU A 253 13.09 11.91 -20.83
C LEU A 253 14.55 11.45 -20.64
N PRO A 254 15.59 12.25 -20.90
CA PRO A 254 16.97 11.83 -20.66
C PRO A 254 17.26 11.54 -19.17
N GLU A 255 16.72 12.36 -18.27
CA GLU A 255 16.88 12.16 -16.83
C GLU A 255 16.06 10.98 -16.33
N ILE A 256 14.86 10.75 -16.90
CA ILE A 256 14.05 9.55 -16.63
C ILE A 256 14.84 8.29 -16.96
N GLN A 257 15.44 8.21 -18.14
CA GLN A 257 16.28 7.08 -18.57
C GLN A 257 17.45 6.86 -17.61
N ARG A 258 18.16 7.93 -17.27
CA ARG A 258 19.25 7.86 -16.29
C ARG A 258 18.78 7.34 -14.93
N ARG A 259 17.65 7.81 -14.40
CA ARG A 259 17.12 7.35 -13.11
C ARG A 259 16.68 5.89 -13.15
N ILE A 260 16.11 5.43 -14.26
CA ILE A 260 15.79 4.01 -14.47
C ILE A 260 17.06 3.16 -14.39
N GLU A 261 18.11 3.50 -15.13
CA GLU A 261 19.39 2.78 -15.10
C GLU A 261 20.01 2.75 -13.71
N LEU A 262 20.02 3.88 -12.99
CA LEU A 262 20.54 3.93 -11.61
C LEU A 262 19.73 3.05 -10.66
N SER A 263 18.40 3.04 -10.81
CA SER A 263 17.51 2.17 -10.03
C SER A 263 17.79 0.70 -10.29
N GLU A 264 17.98 0.30 -11.54
CA GLU A 264 18.31 -1.07 -11.92
C GLU A 264 19.66 -1.51 -11.33
N ARG A 265 20.67 -0.65 -11.40
CA ARG A 265 21.99 -0.90 -10.77
C ARG A 265 21.90 -1.01 -9.24
N ALA A 266 20.94 -0.31 -8.63
CA ALA A 266 20.66 -0.43 -7.21
C ALA A 266 19.75 -1.62 -6.85
N GLY A 267 19.37 -2.46 -7.81
CA GLY A 267 18.46 -3.58 -7.57
C GLY A 267 16.98 -3.20 -7.43
N LEU A 268 16.60 -1.98 -7.81
CA LEU A 268 15.25 -1.41 -7.70
C LEU A 268 14.57 -1.24 -9.07
N GLY A 269 14.82 -2.08 -10.04
CA GLY A 269 14.27 -2.03 -11.40
C GLY A 269 12.73 -2.13 -11.43
N GLY A 270 12.20 -2.57 -12.55
CA GLY A 270 10.76 -2.85 -12.71
C GLY A 270 10.04 -1.93 -13.71
N VAL A 271 10.74 -1.09 -14.45
CA VAL A 271 10.15 -0.39 -15.60
C VAL A 271 10.05 -1.37 -16.76
N LEU A 272 8.83 -1.76 -17.11
CA LEU A 272 8.55 -2.73 -18.19
C LEU A 272 8.60 -2.08 -19.57
N ALA A 273 8.18 -0.83 -19.66
CA ALA A 273 8.20 -0.08 -20.91
C ALA A 273 8.29 1.43 -20.64
N LEU A 274 9.05 2.13 -21.47
CA LEU A 274 9.14 3.58 -21.53
C LEU A 274 8.76 4.01 -22.95
N GLY A 275 7.75 4.89 -23.05
CA GLY A 275 7.22 5.36 -24.33
C GLY A 275 8.03 6.49 -24.95
N SER A 276 7.56 6.96 -26.10
CA SER A 276 8.04 8.15 -26.78
C SER A 276 7.15 9.37 -26.44
N PRO A 277 7.68 10.60 -26.51
CA PRO A 277 6.91 11.82 -26.22
C PRO A 277 5.63 11.94 -27.05
N GLY A 278 4.48 12.11 -26.38
CA GLY A 278 3.18 12.27 -27.01
C GLY A 278 2.68 11.07 -27.82
N GLN A 279 3.31 9.90 -27.69
CA GLN A 279 2.89 8.69 -28.37
C GLN A 279 2.21 7.72 -27.40
N PRO A 280 1.16 7.02 -27.85
CA PRO A 280 0.52 5.97 -27.05
C PRO A 280 1.55 4.91 -26.62
N LEU A 281 1.35 4.34 -25.42
CA LEU A 281 2.15 3.23 -24.90
C LEU A 281 1.22 2.09 -24.46
N LEU A 282 1.37 0.92 -25.06
CA LEU A 282 0.47 -0.24 -24.89
C LEU A 282 -1.01 0.14 -25.08
N ASP A 283 -1.30 0.86 -26.15
CA ASP A 283 -2.61 1.40 -26.54
C ASP A 283 -3.19 2.46 -25.57
N ILE A 284 -2.45 2.85 -24.56
CA ILE A 284 -2.86 3.93 -23.65
C ILE A 284 -2.44 5.28 -24.22
N PRO A 285 -3.40 6.21 -24.47
CA PRO A 285 -3.09 7.53 -24.99
C PRO A 285 -2.23 8.34 -24.02
N VAL A 286 -1.21 9.00 -24.54
CA VAL A 286 -0.31 9.90 -23.79
C VAL A 286 -0.44 11.32 -24.34
N PRO A 287 -0.76 12.34 -23.52
CA PRO A 287 -0.90 13.71 -23.97
C PRO A 287 0.40 14.29 -24.54
N GLN A 288 0.28 15.28 -25.43
CA GLN A 288 1.43 16.06 -25.92
C GLN A 288 2.22 16.65 -24.74
N GLY A 289 3.55 16.65 -24.86
CA GLY A 289 4.45 17.10 -23.79
C GLY A 289 4.65 16.12 -22.64
N ARG A 290 4.04 14.92 -22.71
CA ARG A 290 4.19 13.84 -21.73
C ARG A 290 4.83 12.60 -22.37
N VAL A 291 5.41 11.76 -21.53
CA VAL A 291 5.88 10.41 -21.87
C VAL A 291 5.26 9.40 -20.91
N GLY A 292 4.80 8.27 -21.46
CA GLY A 292 4.22 7.18 -20.69
C GLY A 292 5.27 6.21 -20.16
N LEU A 293 5.01 5.63 -18.99
CA LEU A 293 5.80 4.55 -18.38
C LEU A 293 4.87 3.44 -17.89
N VAL A 294 5.25 2.20 -18.13
CA VAL A 294 4.63 1.02 -17.52
C VAL A 294 5.59 0.44 -16.50
N VAL A 295 5.14 0.33 -15.25
CA VAL A 295 5.95 -0.14 -14.13
C VAL A 295 5.36 -1.41 -13.57
N CYS A 296 6.20 -2.43 -13.40
CA CYS A 296 5.85 -3.73 -12.84
C CYS A 296 5.22 -3.61 -11.45
N GLY A 297 4.24 -4.40 -11.15
CA GLY A 297 3.64 -4.47 -9.83
C GLY A 297 4.58 -5.10 -8.81
N GLY A 298 4.89 -4.36 -7.73
CA GLY A 298 5.73 -4.88 -6.66
C GLY A 298 5.15 -6.09 -5.92
N LEU A 299 3.84 -6.33 -6.05
CA LEU A 299 3.15 -7.51 -5.50
C LEU A 299 3.11 -8.72 -6.45
N ASN A 300 3.60 -8.64 -7.68
CA ASN A 300 3.59 -9.78 -8.59
C ASN A 300 4.28 -11.04 -8.02
N PRO A 301 5.48 -10.95 -7.38
CA PRO A 301 6.07 -12.14 -6.79
C PRO A 301 5.20 -12.77 -5.69
N VAL A 302 4.38 -11.97 -5.02
CA VAL A 302 3.41 -12.44 -4.02
C VAL A 302 2.17 -13.03 -4.70
N ALA A 303 1.74 -12.48 -5.84
CA ALA A 303 0.66 -13.06 -6.64
C ALA A 303 0.97 -14.51 -7.03
N ALA A 304 2.22 -14.83 -7.42
CA ALA A 304 2.63 -16.19 -7.71
C ALA A 304 2.49 -17.15 -6.50
N ILE A 305 2.60 -16.63 -5.27
CA ILE A 305 2.33 -17.40 -4.05
C ILE A 305 0.82 -17.66 -3.92
N VAL A 306 0.00 -16.63 -4.06
CA VAL A 306 -1.47 -16.74 -3.97
C VAL A 306 -2.04 -17.67 -5.05
N GLU A 307 -1.53 -17.61 -6.27
CA GLU A 307 -1.87 -18.50 -7.40
C GLU A 307 -1.53 -19.98 -7.13
N SER A 308 -0.78 -20.27 -6.08
CA SER A 308 -0.45 -21.63 -5.62
C SER A 308 -1.28 -22.06 -4.40
N ASP A 309 -2.43 -21.43 -4.19
CA ASP A 309 -3.38 -21.70 -3.08
C ASP A 309 -2.79 -21.48 -1.68
N ILE A 310 -1.73 -20.69 -1.57
CA ILE A 310 -1.14 -20.29 -0.30
C ILE A 310 -1.81 -19.01 0.19
N ALA A 311 -2.38 -19.07 1.39
CA ALA A 311 -3.05 -17.91 1.99
C ALA A 311 -2.02 -16.84 2.40
N VAL A 312 -2.16 -15.65 1.82
CA VAL A 312 -1.32 -14.48 2.08
C VAL A 312 -2.18 -13.27 2.39
N THR A 313 -1.81 -12.53 3.41
CA THR A 313 -2.38 -11.19 3.68
C THR A 313 -1.38 -10.15 3.25
N SER A 314 -1.69 -9.41 2.19
CA SER A 314 -0.84 -8.36 1.64
C SER A 314 -1.41 -6.98 1.90
N THR A 315 -0.52 -6.03 2.16
CA THR A 315 -0.84 -4.61 2.21
C THR A 315 0.16 -3.86 1.33
N ALA A 316 -0.35 -3.22 0.29
CA ALA A 316 0.45 -2.37 -0.59
C ALA A 316 0.88 -1.10 0.14
N MET A 317 2.02 -0.55 -0.27
CA MET A 317 2.51 0.73 0.28
C MET A 317 2.53 0.76 1.82
N SER A 318 3.00 -0.31 2.44
CA SER A 318 2.87 -0.53 3.90
C SER A 318 3.87 0.23 4.73
N ALA A 319 5.11 0.37 4.26
CA ALA A 319 6.18 0.92 5.08
C ALA A 319 7.29 1.54 4.24
N LEU A 320 7.94 2.54 4.82
CA LEU A 320 9.28 2.95 4.45
C LEU A 320 10.28 2.03 5.17
N CYS A 321 11.26 1.53 4.44
CA CYS A 321 12.27 0.64 4.97
C CYS A 321 13.66 1.08 4.51
N ASN A 322 14.64 1.01 5.40
CA ASN A 322 16.00 1.36 5.04
C ASN A 322 16.52 0.39 3.97
N TYR A 323 17.04 0.94 2.88
CA TYR A 323 17.58 0.19 1.75
C TYR A 323 18.64 -0.84 2.19
N ASP A 324 19.53 -0.48 3.12
CA ASP A 324 20.60 -1.36 3.61
C ASP A 324 20.11 -2.61 4.35
N THR A 325 18.83 -2.64 4.74
CA THR A 325 18.22 -3.81 5.41
C THR A 325 17.64 -4.80 4.42
N LEU A 326 17.58 -4.46 3.15
CA LEU A 326 17.09 -5.35 2.10
C LEU A 326 18.18 -6.35 1.70
N ILE A 327 17.74 -7.50 1.24
CA ILE A 327 18.61 -8.56 0.74
C ILE A 327 18.28 -8.87 -0.72
N GLU A 328 19.24 -9.32 -1.48
CA GLU A 328 18.98 -9.92 -2.79
C GLU A 328 18.08 -11.15 -2.64
N TYR A 329 17.07 -11.32 -3.51
CA TYR A 329 16.14 -12.44 -3.40
C TYR A 329 16.85 -13.81 -3.48
N GLY A 330 18.01 -13.89 -4.11
CA GLY A 330 18.85 -15.10 -4.13
C GLY A 330 19.31 -15.55 -2.74
N GLU A 331 19.43 -14.64 -1.78
CA GLU A 331 19.78 -14.92 -0.38
C GLU A 331 18.58 -15.33 0.50
N LEU A 332 17.36 -15.30 -0.04
CA LEU A 332 16.14 -15.58 0.75
C LEU A 332 16.18 -16.93 1.46
N ARG A 333 16.54 -18.01 0.75
CA ARG A 333 16.57 -19.37 1.35
C ARG A 333 17.59 -19.45 2.47
N LYS A 334 18.75 -18.86 2.31
CA LYS A 334 19.82 -18.83 3.32
C LYS A 334 19.38 -18.00 4.53
N THR A 335 18.82 -16.83 4.29
CA THR A 335 18.31 -15.95 5.34
C THR A 335 17.14 -16.58 6.08
N ALA A 336 16.21 -17.25 5.39
CA ALA A 336 15.09 -17.94 5.99
C ALA A 336 15.54 -19.08 6.92
N ARG A 337 16.54 -19.88 6.52
CA ARG A 337 17.14 -20.91 7.40
C ARG A 337 17.78 -20.27 8.64
N ARG A 338 18.54 -19.20 8.49
CA ARG A 338 19.18 -18.50 9.62
C ARG A 338 18.15 -17.93 10.60
N LYS A 339 16.98 -17.53 10.11
CA LYS A 339 15.85 -17.02 10.92
C LYS A 339 14.92 -18.13 11.45
N GLY A 340 15.19 -19.42 11.18
CA GLY A 340 14.36 -20.54 11.62
C GLY A 340 12.98 -20.60 10.95
N LEU A 341 12.87 -20.11 9.71
CA LEU A 341 11.64 -20.10 8.90
C LEU A 341 11.54 -21.30 7.94
N LEU A 342 12.63 -22.05 7.75
CA LEU A 342 12.72 -23.22 6.86
C LEU A 342 13.31 -24.43 7.59
#